data_e8a88f09cff7238f301af6dbdad41250
#
_entry.id   e8a88f09cff7238f301af6dbdad41250
#
_cell.length_a   1.000
_cell.length_b   1.000
_cell.length_c   1.000
_cell.angle_alpha   90.00
_cell.angle_beta   90.00
_cell.angle_gamma   90.00
#
_symmetry.space_group_name_H-M   'P 1'
#
loop_
_entity.id
_entity.type
_entity.pdbx_description
1 polymer ?
#
loop_
_entity_poly.entity_id
_entity_poly.type
_entity_poly.pdbx_seq_one_letter_code
_entity_poly.pdbx_strand_id
1 'polypeptide(L)'
;PHYMLKEIFEQPQAVAETLEGRLSADTVLPNIFGVGAEDTLKQVRQIHIVACGTSYHAGLVARYQIEQLAGIPCQAEIASEYRYRRPVVPENTLFVAISQSGETADTLAAMKHAKEAGYTATLAICNVAESSIVREAELVLMTRAGPEIGVASTKAFTTQLVALQLLMLELARLNGVDKDVYANYVADLNYLPELLNDALSLDGEFRALSAAFKDKNHALF
;
A
#
# COMPACT_ATOMS: atom_id res chain seq x y z
N PRO A 1 6.19 19.47 -20.59
CA PRO A 1 6.35 18.63 -19.41
C PRO A 1 5.40 17.46 -19.51
N HIS A 2 5.91 16.24 -19.27
CA HIS A 2 5.10 15.05 -19.29
C HIS A 2 4.41 14.87 -17.91
N TYR A 3 3.19 14.35 -17.88
CA TYR A 3 2.47 14.09 -16.64
C TYR A 3 3.28 13.23 -15.66
N MET A 4 3.88 12.16 -16.16
CA MET A 4 4.72 11.26 -15.35
C MET A 4 5.86 12.01 -14.63
N LEU A 5 6.56 12.93 -15.31
CA LEU A 5 7.63 13.72 -14.68
C LEU A 5 7.08 14.61 -13.55
N LYS A 6 5.93 15.26 -13.78
CA LYS A 6 5.25 16.04 -12.74
C LYS A 6 4.90 15.17 -11.54
N GLU A 7 4.31 14.01 -11.79
CA GLU A 7 3.85 13.06 -10.75
C GLU A 7 5.02 12.47 -9.95
N ILE A 8 6.20 12.30 -10.57
CA ILE A 8 7.44 11.92 -9.86
C ILE A 8 7.80 13.00 -8.82
N PHE A 9 7.74 14.28 -9.19
CA PHE A 9 8.06 15.38 -8.27
C PHE A 9 6.95 15.69 -7.26
N GLU A 10 5.74 15.16 -7.45
CA GLU A 10 4.65 15.27 -6.49
C GLU A 10 4.73 14.23 -5.36
N GLN A 11 5.62 13.24 -5.43
CA GLN A 11 5.69 12.15 -4.45
C GLN A 11 5.88 12.62 -3.00
N PRO A 12 6.78 13.59 -2.67
CA PRO A 12 6.93 14.04 -1.29
C PRO A 12 5.63 14.60 -0.71
N GLN A 13 4.93 15.42 -1.48
CA GLN A 13 3.65 15.99 -1.10
C GLN A 13 2.56 14.91 -0.96
N ALA A 14 2.48 13.99 -1.92
CA ALA A 14 1.51 12.88 -1.88
C ALA A 14 1.72 11.97 -0.67
N VAL A 15 2.98 11.72 -0.27
CA VAL A 15 3.30 10.95 0.95
C VAL A 15 2.92 11.73 2.19
N ALA A 16 3.22 13.04 2.27
CA ALA A 16 2.80 13.87 3.38
C ALA A 16 1.27 13.86 3.56
N GLU A 17 0.51 14.01 2.48
CA GLU A 17 -0.97 13.95 2.49
C GLU A 17 -1.50 12.55 2.87
N THR A 18 -0.76 11.49 2.49
CA THR A 18 -1.10 10.11 2.91
C THR A 18 -0.93 9.93 4.41
N LEU A 19 0.07 10.57 5.01
CA LEU A 19 0.36 10.48 6.46
C LEU A 19 -0.46 11.46 7.31
N GLU A 20 -0.93 12.56 6.73
CA GLU A 20 -1.65 13.61 7.44
C GLU A 20 -2.88 13.09 8.17
N GLY A 21 -2.96 13.35 9.48
CA GLY A 21 -4.04 12.88 10.35
C GLY A 21 -4.09 11.36 10.57
N ARG A 22 -2.99 10.65 10.30
CA ARG A 22 -2.87 9.20 10.48
C ARG A 22 -1.70 8.78 11.35
N LEU A 23 -0.71 9.64 11.43
CA LEU A 23 0.50 9.41 12.21
C LEU A 23 0.68 10.57 13.18
N SER A 24 0.99 10.28 14.45
CA SER A 24 1.53 11.24 15.41
C SER A 24 3.06 11.16 15.40
N ALA A 25 3.71 11.83 16.35
CA ALA A 25 5.16 11.73 16.48
C ALA A 25 5.64 10.32 16.83
N ASP A 26 4.81 9.51 17.47
CA ASP A 26 5.19 8.24 18.08
C ASP A 26 4.24 7.05 17.82
N THR A 27 3.11 7.29 17.15
CA THR A 27 2.14 6.20 16.91
C THR A 27 1.24 6.43 15.69
N VAL A 28 0.74 5.35 15.14
CA VAL A 28 -0.39 5.36 14.20
C VAL A 28 -1.66 5.75 14.97
N LEU A 29 -2.42 6.71 14.42
CA LEU A 29 -3.65 7.17 15.06
C LEU A 29 -4.78 6.13 14.95
N PRO A 30 -5.65 6.03 15.95
CA PRO A 30 -6.76 5.09 15.92
C PRO A 30 -7.75 5.41 14.79
N ASN A 31 -8.46 4.39 14.34
CA ASN A 31 -9.54 4.48 13.34
C ASN A 31 -9.13 4.93 11.92
N ILE A 32 -7.85 4.94 11.57
CA ILE A 32 -7.42 5.31 10.21
C ILE A 32 -7.93 4.33 9.14
N PHE A 33 -8.28 3.10 9.51
CA PHE A 33 -8.86 2.05 8.65
C PHE A 33 -10.39 2.00 8.72
N GLY A 34 -11.01 2.85 9.51
CA GLY A 34 -12.45 2.88 9.76
C GLY A 34 -12.81 2.70 11.24
N VAL A 35 -14.04 3.05 11.58
CA VAL A 35 -14.55 2.94 12.96
C VAL A 35 -14.62 1.45 13.34
N GLY A 36 -14.06 1.09 14.49
CA GLY A 36 -14.05 -0.31 14.98
C GLY A 36 -13.01 -1.20 14.30
N ALA A 37 -12.18 -0.68 13.41
CA ALA A 37 -11.15 -1.46 12.70
C ALA A 37 -10.17 -2.14 13.66
N GLU A 38 -9.86 -1.53 14.80
CA GLU A 38 -8.92 -2.10 15.78
C GLU A 38 -9.41 -3.45 16.33
N ASP A 39 -10.71 -3.60 16.60
CA ASP A 39 -11.25 -4.87 17.10
C ASP A 39 -11.19 -5.99 16.07
N THR A 40 -11.34 -5.64 14.78
CA THR A 40 -11.14 -6.56 13.67
C THR A 40 -9.67 -6.92 13.51
N LEU A 41 -8.77 -5.92 13.49
CA LEU A 41 -7.34 -6.11 13.30
C LEU A 41 -6.68 -6.90 14.45
N LYS A 42 -7.17 -6.78 15.67
CA LYS A 42 -6.73 -7.61 16.82
C LYS A 42 -6.92 -9.12 16.59
N GLN A 43 -7.91 -9.50 15.81
CA GLN A 43 -8.21 -10.90 15.51
C GLN A 43 -7.36 -11.46 14.37
N VAL A 44 -6.75 -10.59 13.55
CA VAL A 44 -5.99 -11.00 12.37
C VAL A 44 -4.78 -11.84 12.76
N ARG A 45 -4.62 -12.98 12.09
CA ARG A 45 -3.50 -13.92 12.25
C ARG A 45 -2.79 -14.21 10.94
N GLN A 46 -3.38 -13.79 9.84
CA GLN A 46 -2.81 -13.92 8.49
C GLN A 46 -3.35 -12.83 7.58
N ILE A 47 -2.57 -12.45 6.57
CA ILE A 47 -2.95 -11.46 5.57
C ILE A 47 -2.86 -12.07 4.18
N HIS A 48 -3.85 -11.76 3.34
CA HIS A 48 -3.85 -12.07 1.93
C HIS A 48 -4.05 -10.79 1.11
N ILE A 49 -2.98 -10.32 0.49
CA ILE A 49 -2.99 -9.13 -0.37
C ILE A 49 -3.28 -9.56 -1.80
N VAL A 50 -4.25 -8.92 -2.44
CA VAL A 50 -4.65 -9.24 -3.82
C VAL A 50 -4.74 -7.96 -4.64
N ALA A 51 -4.01 -7.88 -5.74
CA ALA A 51 -3.93 -6.70 -6.59
C ALA A 51 -3.41 -7.03 -8.00
N CYS A 52 -3.38 -6.04 -8.88
CA CYS A 52 -2.80 -6.12 -10.22
C CYS A 52 -1.66 -5.11 -10.39
N GLY A 53 -0.74 -5.38 -11.33
CA GLY A 53 0.30 -4.45 -11.76
C GLY A 53 1.21 -3.98 -10.62
N THR A 54 1.50 -2.67 -10.59
CA THR A 54 2.37 -2.07 -9.55
C THR A 54 1.77 -2.20 -8.15
N SER A 55 0.45 -2.19 -8.00
CA SER A 55 -0.22 -2.45 -6.71
C SER A 55 0.08 -3.85 -6.17
N TYR A 56 0.17 -4.87 -7.04
CA TYR A 56 0.63 -6.20 -6.65
C TYR A 56 2.09 -6.18 -6.18
N HIS A 57 2.97 -5.44 -6.86
CA HIS A 57 4.36 -5.29 -6.44
C HIS A 57 4.48 -4.57 -5.08
N ALA A 58 3.63 -3.59 -4.81
CA ALA A 58 3.56 -2.98 -3.48
C ALA A 58 3.20 -4.02 -2.40
N GLY A 59 2.25 -4.91 -2.70
CA GLY A 59 1.90 -6.04 -1.84
C GLY A 59 3.06 -7.02 -1.61
N LEU A 60 3.87 -7.30 -2.64
CA LEU A 60 5.05 -8.15 -2.49
C LEU A 60 6.10 -7.54 -1.56
N VAL A 61 6.33 -6.22 -1.63
CA VAL A 61 7.24 -5.51 -0.69
C VAL A 61 6.69 -5.60 0.73
N ALA A 62 5.41 -5.26 0.91
CA ALA A 62 4.77 -5.25 2.21
C ALA A 62 4.75 -6.62 2.89
N ARG A 63 4.63 -7.71 2.12
CA ARG A 63 4.65 -9.08 2.63
C ARG A 63 5.84 -9.34 3.53
N TYR A 64 7.04 -9.04 3.05
CA TYR A 64 8.26 -9.26 3.83
C TYR A 64 8.30 -8.44 5.10
N GLN A 65 7.87 -7.21 5.04
CA GLN A 65 7.87 -6.27 6.17
C GLN A 65 6.82 -6.64 7.23
N ILE A 66 5.63 -7.05 6.80
CA ILE A 66 4.56 -7.52 7.69
C ILE A 66 5.02 -8.79 8.44
N GLU A 67 5.61 -9.76 7.73
CA GLU A 67 6.13 -10.98 8.35
C GLU A 67 7.25 -10.66 9.34
N GLN A 68 8.15 -9.75 8.99
CA GLN A 68 9.29 -9.39 9.82
C GLN A 68 8.90 -8.61 11.08
N LEU A 69 8.02 -7.60 10.95
CA LEU A 69 7.71 -6.69 12.05
C LEU A 69 6.47 -7.11 12.84
N ALA A 70 5.39 -7.47 12.16
CA ALA A 70 4.15 -7.86 12.82
C ALA A 70 4.10 -9.36 13.20
N GLY A 71 5.01 -10.18 12.69
CA GLY A 71 5.06 -11.63 12.97
C GLY A 71 3.85 -12.40 12.43
N ILE A 72 3.18 -11.86 11.40
CA ILE A 72 1.96 -12.44 10.82
C ILE A 72 2.27 -12.96 9.42
N PRO A 73 1.93 -14.21 9.08
CA PRO A 73 2.04 -14.72 7.71
C PRO A 73 1.31 -13.83 6.71
N CYS A 74 1.97 -13.49 5.61
CA CYS A 74 1.41 -12.64 4.59
C CYS A 74 1.62 -13.23 3.20
N GLN A 75 0.55 -13.33 2.42
CA GLN A 75 0.60 -13.74 1.03
C GLN A 75 0.24 -12.57 0.11
N ALA A 76 0.85 -12.50 -1.07
CA ALA A 76 0.47 -11.57 -2.11
C ALA A 76 0.18 -12.36 -3.39
N GLU A 77 -0.97 -12.09 -4.02
CA GLU A 77 -1.44 -12.80 -5.20
C GLU A 77 -1.99 -11.84 -6.26
N ILE A 78 -1.83 -12.20 -7.53
CA ILE A 78 -2.37 -11.43 -8.65
C ILE A 78 -3.88 -11.63 -8.71
N ALA A 79 -4.64 -10.54 -8.79
CA ALA A 79 -6.10 -10.58 -8.75
C ALA A 79 -6.72 -11.36 -9.95
N SER A 80 -6.10 -11.31 -11.12
CA SER A 80 -6.55 -12.08 -12.29
C SER A 80 -6.50 -13.59 -12.07
N GLU A 81 -5.58 -14.07 -11.25
CA GLU A 81 -5.48 -15.50 -10.90
C GLU A 81 -6.42 -15.84 -9.72
N TYR A 82 -6.39 -14.99 -8.70
CA TYR A 82 -7.20 -15.20 -7.49
C TYR A 82 -8.70 -15.32 -7.80
N ARG A 83 -9.25 -14.49 -8.68
CA ARG A 83 -10.70 -14.44 -8.97
C ARG A 83 -11.28 -15.75 -9.51
N TYR A 84 -10.48 -16.64 -10.06
CA TYR A 84 -10.92 -17.87 -10.71
C TYR A 84 -10.67 -19.14 -9.89
N ARG A 85 -9.88 -19.07 -8.84
CA ARG A 85 -9.58 -20.22 -7.99
C ARG A 85 -10.45 -20.28 -6.75
N ARG A 86 -10.52 -21.44 -6.10
CA ARG A 86 -11.09 -21.60 -4.76
C ARG A 86 -9.98 -21.53 -3.73
N PRO A 87 -9.80 -20.40 -3.04
CA PRO A 87 -8.78 -20.30 -2.01
C PRO A 87 -9.14 -21.14 -0.80
N VAL A 88 -8.13 -21.72 -0.15
CA VAL A 88 -8.27 -22.20 1.23
C VAL A 88 -7.95 -21.00 2.12
N VAL A 89 -8.93 -20.55 2.88
CA VAL A 89 -8.82 -19.37 3.74
C VAL A 89 -8.69 -19.84 5.20
N PRO A 90 -7.50 -19.70 5.81
CA PRO A 90 -7.36 -19.97 7.24
C PRO A 90 -8.21 -18.99 8.08
N GLU A 91 -8.61 -19.44 9.27
CA GLU A 91 -9.32 -18.56 10.21
C GLU A 91 -8.50 -17.29 10.52
N ASN A 92 -9.20 -16.20 10.79
CA ASN A 92 -8.59 -14.92 11.13
C ASN A 92 -7.67 -14.33 10.04
N THR A 93 -8.00 -14.59 8.78
CA THR A 93 -7.32 -14.01 7.62
C THR A 93 -7.98 -12.69 7.19
N LEU A 94 -7.19 -11.61 7.10
CA LEU A 94 -7.60 -10.35 6.51
C LEU A 94 -7.33 -10.38 4.99
N PHE A 95 -8.36 -10.06 4.19
CA PHE A 95 -8.20 -9.81 2.76
C PHE A 95 -7.89 -8.34 2.52
N VAL A 96 -6.81 -8.06 1.79
CA VAL A 96 -6.40 -6.69 1.45
C VAL A 96 -6.38 -6.52 -0.07
N ALA A 97 -7.25 -5.67 -0.59
CA ALA A 97 -7.24 -5.31 -2.00
C ALA A 97 -6.59 -3.93 -2.20
N ILE A 98 -5.70 -3.84 -3.19
CA ILE A 98 -5.00 -2.59 -3.51
C ILE A 98 -5.33 -2.18 -4.93
N SER A 99 -5.80 -0.94 -5.12
CA SER A 99 -6.08 -0.39 -6.45
C SER A 99 -5.96 1.12 -6.44
N GLN A 100 -5.28 1.70 -7.44
CA GLN A 100 -5.24 3.16 -7.60
C GLN A 100 -6.63 3.72 -7.92
N SER A 101 -7.28 3.22 -8.97
CA SER A 101 -8.60 3.69 -9.43
C SER A 101 -9.77 3.14 -8.62
N GLY A 102 -9.58 1.96 -7.99
CA GLY A 102 -10.66 1.22 -7.36
C GLY A 102 -11.69 0.61 -8.32
N GLU A 103 -11.40 0.63 -9.63
CA GLU A 103 -12.27 0.13 -10.70
C GLU A 103 -11.64 -1.01 -11.51
N THR A 104 -10.47 -1.52 -11.08
CA THR A 104 -9.81 -2.65 -11.75
C THR A 104 -10.70 -3.89 -11.69
N ALA A 105 -11.16 -4.37 -12.83
CA ALA A 105 -12.17 -5.43 -12.93
C ALA A 105 -11.77 -6.71 -12.17
N ASP A 106 -10.50 -7.14 -12.29
CA ASP A 106 -10.01 -8.34 -11.62
C ASP A 106 -9.96 -8.16 -10.10
N THR A 107 -9.53 -6.98 -9.61
CA THR A 107 -9.47 -6.68 -8.18
C THR A 107 -10.87 -6.57 -7.56
N LEU A 108 -11.83 -6.00 -8.29
CA LEU A 108 -13.24 -5.96 -7.87
C LEU A 108 -13.86 -7.36 -7.81
N ALA A 109 -13.60 -8.19 -8.82
CA ALA A 109 -14.07 -9.56 -8.82
C ALA A 109 -13.43 -10.37 -7.67
N ALA A 110 -12.15 -10.17 -7.40
CA ALA A 110 -11.44 -10.77 -6.28
C ALA A 110 -12.05 -10.34 -4.93
N MET A 111 -12.37 -9.05 -4.75
CA MET A 111 -13.03 -8.54 -3.54
C MET A 111 -14.40 -9.21 -3.31
N LYS A 112 -15.22 -9.31 -4.36
CA LYS A 112 -16.52 -9.98 -4.26
C LYS A 112 -16.38 -11.46 -3.92
N HIS A 113 -15.44 -12.12 -4.55
CA HIS A 113 -15.14 -13.52 -4.26
C HIS A 113 -14.66 -13.72 -2.81
N ALA A 114 -13.83 -12.82 -2.30
CA ALA A 114 -13.33 -12.87 -0.93
C ALA A 114 -14.45 -12.79 0.12
N LYS A 115 -15.48 -11.99 -0.10
CA LYS A 115 -16.64 -11.89 0.80
C LYS A 115 -17.37 -13.23 0.99
N GLU A 116 -17.33 -14.09 -0.02
CA GLU A 116 -17.98 -15.42 0.00
C GLU A 116 -17.01 -16.50 0.49
N ALA A 117 -15.71 -16.24 0.49
CA ALA A 117 -14.66 -17.23 0.76
C ALA A 117 -14.35 -17.42 2.25
N GLY A 118 -14.92 -16.62 3.16
CA GLY A 118 -14.78 -16.79 4.61
C GLY A 118 -13.60 -16.01 5.24
N TYR A 119 -13.13 -14.95 4.62
CA TYR A 119 -12.20 -14.01 5.28
C TYR A 119 -12.85 -13.33 6.47
N THR A 120 -12.05 -12.99 7.48
CA THR A 120 -12.52 -12.31 8.69
C THR A 120 -13.03 -10.89 8.38
N ALA A 121 -12.35 -10.21 7.48
CA ALA A 121 -12.75 -8.91 6.96
C ALA A 121 -12.06 -8.62 5.62
N THR A 122 -12.54 -7.58 4.94
CA THR A 122 -11.96 -7.04 3.71
C THR A 122 -11.49 -5.60 3.94
N LEU A 123 -10.25 -5.29 3.52
CA LEU A 123 -9.68 -3.95 3.54
C LEU A 123 -9.38 -3.49 2.10
N ALA A 124 -9.83 -2.29 1.73
CA ALA A 124 -9.42 -1.63 0.50
C ALA A 124 -8.35 -0.56 0.79
N ILE A 125 -7.23 -0.63 0.07
CA ILE A 125 -6.26 0.47 -0.04
C ILE A 125 -6.47 1.10 -1.43
N CYS A 126 -7.00 2.33 -1.47
CA CYS A 126 -7.45 2.95 -2.71
C CYS A 126 -7.19 4.46 -2.72
N ASN A 127 -7.09 5.04 -3.92
CA ASN A 127 -6.89 6.49 -4.07
C ASN A 127 -8.19 7.25 -4.41
N VAL A 128 -9.23 6.56 -4.90
CA VAL A 128 -10.50 7.19 -5.31
C VAL A 128 -11.60 6.81 -4.33
N ALA A 129 -12.08 7.81 -3.55
CA ALA A 129 -13.02 7.61 -2.44
C ALA A 129 -14.37 7.01 -2.86
N GLU A 130 -14.90 7.44 -4.02
CA GLU A 130 -16.21 7.00 -4.50
C GLU A 130 -16.16 5.76 -5.40
N SER A 131 -15.02 5.06 -5.42
CA SER A 131 -14.82 3.90 -6.27
C SER A 131 -15.59 2.67 -5.81
N SER A 132 -15.77 1.72 -6.74
CA SER A 132 -16.50 0.49 -6.48
C SER A 132 -15.83 -0.36 -5.39
N ILE A 133 -14.50 -0.43 -5.36
CA ILE A 133 -13.79 -1.23 -4.35
C ILE A 133 -13.97 -0.67 -2.93
N VAL A 134 -14.02 0.67 -2.79
CA VAL A 134 -14.25 1.34 -1.49
C VAL A 134 -15.66 1.05 -0.97
N ARG A 135 -16.65 1.03 -1.86
CA ARG A 135 -18.03 0.70 -1.47
C ARG A 135 -18.22 -0.78 -1.10
N GLU A 136 -17.39 -1.66 -1.65
CA GLU A 136 -17.44 -3.09 -1.37
C GLU A 136 -16.69 -3.49 -0.09
N ALA A 137 -15.65 -2.76 0.29
CA ALA A 137 -14.80 -3.11 1.43
C ALA A 137 -15.44 -2.77 2.78
N GLU A 138 -15.14 -3.55 3.79
CA GLU A 138 -15.56 -3.30 5.19
C GLU A 138 -14.65 -2.27 5.87
N LEU A 139 -13.36 -2.31 5.57
CA LEU A 139 -12.34 -1.38 6.04
C LEU A 139 -11.72 -0.65 4.84
N VAL A 140 -11.36 0.60 5.02
CA VAL A 140 -10.81 1.42 3.93
C VAL A 140 -9.66 2.28 4.43
N LEU A 141 -8.57 2.29 3.66
CA LEU A 141 -7.48 3.25 3.80
C LEU A 141 -7.26 3.97 2.46
N MET A 142 -7.57 5.27 2.43
CA MET A 142 -7.36 6.11 1.25
C MET A 142 -5.90 6.56 1.14
N THR A 143 -5.27 6.43 -0.03
CA THR A 143 -3.88 6.87 -0.22
C THR A 143 -3.72 8.38 -0.36
N ARG A 144 -4.76 9.11 -0.79
CA ARG A 144 -4.76 10.57 -0.97
C ARG A 144 -3.64 11.09 -1.90
N ALA A 145 -3.24 10.29 -2.88
CA ALA A 145 -2.18 10.67 -3.84
C ALA A 145 -2.59 11.75 -4.84
N GLY A 146 -3.86 12.18 -4.81
CA GLY A 146 -4.41 13.03 -5.85
C GLY A 146 -4.56 12.30 -7.19
N PRO A 147 -4.98 12.98 -8.26
CA PRO A 147 -5.12 12.36 -9.58
C PRO A 147 -3.76 11.99 -10.17
N GLU A 148 -3.65 10.78 -10.72
CA GLU A 148 -2.50 10.28 -11.49
C GLU A 148 -2.97 10.01 -12.93
N ILE A 149 -2.36 10.69 -13.90
CA ILE A 149 -2.74 10.67 -15.32
C ILE A 149 -1.72 9.89 -16.14
N GLY A 150 -0.47 9.84 -15.69
CA GLY A 150 0.60 9.06 -16.32
C GLY A 150 0.24 7.57 -16.38
N VAL A 151 0.52 6.92 -17.51
CA VAL A 151 0.22 5.49 -17.68
C VAL A 151 1.06 4.63 -16.74
N ALA A 152 2.34 4.96 -16.57
CA ALA A 152 3.20 4.32 -15.60
C ALA A 152 2.94 4.93 -14.21
N SER A 153 2.61 4.08 -13.25
CA SER A 153 2.36 4.53 -11.88
C SER A 153 3.63 5.03 -11.20
N THR A 154 3.52 6.15 -10.51
CA THR A 154 4.60 6.80 -9.76
C THR A 154 4.15 7.09 -8.33
N LYS A 155 3.58 8.27 -8.05
CA LYS A 155 3.12 8.66 -6.72
C LYS A 155 2.05 7.73 -6.14
N ALA A 156 1.18 7.16 -6.98
CA ALA A 156 0.18 6.20 -6.49
C ALA A 156 0.83 4.93 -5.94
N PHE A 157 1.87 4.41 -6.59
CA PHE A 157 2.64 3.27 -6.08
C PHE A 157 3.33 3.60 -4.75
N THR A 158 4.01 4.76 -4.67
CA THR A 158 4.71 5.19 -3.45
C THR A 158 3.74 5.37 -2.28
N THR A 159 2.58 5.98 -2.51
CA THR A 159 1.56 6.13 -1.45
C THR A 159 0.90 4.82 -1.05
N GLN A 160 0.80 3.83 -1.94
CA GLN A 160 0.37 2.47 -1.59
C GLN A 160 1.38 1.79 -0.66
N LEU A 161 2.68 1.94 -0.92
CA LEU A 161 3.72 1.45 -0.01
C LEU A 161 3.56 2.09 1.38
N VAL A 162 3.36 3.40 1.46
CA VAL A 162 3.14 4.11 2.73
C VAL A 162 1.87 3.62 3.44
N ALA A 163 0.77 3.42 2.72
CA ALA A 163 -0.46 2.89 3.28
C ALA A 163 -0.28 1.48 3.86
N LEU A 164 0.51 0.64 3.18
CA LEU A 164 0.86 -0.69 3.67
C LEU A 164 1.78 -0.65 4.89
N GLN A 165 2.68 0.35 4.99
CA GLN A 165 3.47 0.59 6.20
C GLN A 165 2.58 0.96 7.41
N LEU A 166 1.56 1.79 7.20
CA LEU A 166 0.59 2.12 8.26
C LEU A 166 -0.16 0.86 8.74
N LEU A 167 -0.57 -0.02 7.82
CA LEU A 167 -1.20 -1.30 8.16
C LEU A 167 -0.23 -2.21 8.93
N MET A 168 1.00 -2.34 8.45
CA MET A 168 2.06 -3.12 9.11
C MET A 168 2.31 -2.62 10.54
N LEU A 169 2.44 -1.31 10.73
CA LEU A 169 2.66 -0.70 12.04
C LEU A 169 1.50 -0.96 12.99
N GLU A 170 0.25 -0.82 12.53
CA GLU A 170 -0.90 -1.10 13.36
C GLU A 170 -0.96 -2.57 13.79
N LEU A 171 -0.72 -3.49 12.86
CA LEU A 171 -0.66 -4.92 13.17
C LEU A 171 0.50 -5.27 14.10
N ALA A 172 1.67 -4.66 13.90
CA ALA A 172 2.84 -4.85 14.77
C ALA A 172 2.55 -4.37 16.20
N ARG A 173 1.93 -3.18 16.34
CA ARG A 173 1.50 -2.65 17.63
C ARG A 173 0.54 -3.60 18.35
N LEU A 174 -0.46 -4.12 17.64
CA LEU A 174 -1.46 -5.06 18.17
C LEU A 174 -0.86 -6.42 18.55
N ASN A 175 0.24 -6.82 17.93
CA ASN A 175 0.95 -8.06 18.22
C ASN A 175 2.13 -7.89 19.18
N GLY A 176 2.29 -6.72 19.79
CA GLY A 176 3.25 -6.50 20.87
C GLY A 176 4.70 -6.31 20.42
N VAL A 177 4.91 -5.68 19.27
CA VAL A 177 6.24 -5.28 18.83
C VAL A 177 6.95 -4.45 19.90
N ASP A 178 8.27 -4.54 19.96
CA ASP A 178 9.08 -3.71 20.85
C ASP A 178 8.82 -2.22 20.61
N LYS A 179 8.66 -1.45 21.69
CA LYS A 179 8.24 -0.04 21.61
C LYS A 179 9.30 0.85 20.95
N ASP A 180 10.58 0.59 21.17
CA ASP A 180 11.65 1.39 20.59
C ASP A 180 11.79 1.10 19.10
N VAL A 181 11.63 -0.17 18.70
CA VAL A 181 11.56 -0.56 17.29
C VAL A 181 10.38 0.11 16.62
N TYR A 182 9.20 0.06 17.21
CA TYR A 182 7.99 0.69 16.67
C TYR A 182 8.17 2.20 16.50
N ALA A 183 8.68 2.89 17.53
CA ALA A 183 8.89 4.34 17.50
C ALA A 183 9.88 4.76 16.42
N ASN A 184 10.93 3.97 16.18
CA ASN A 184 11.87 4.22 15.09
C ASN A 184 11.20 4.15 13.72
N TYR A 185 10.38 3.12 13.45
CA TYR A 185 9.62 3.03 12.20
C TYR A 185 8.65 4.21 12.01
N VAL A 186 7.99 4.65 13.07
CA VAL A 186 7.10 5.83 13.03
C VAL A 186 7.89 7.10 12.71
N ALA A 187 9.06 7.28 13.33
CA ALA A 187 9.92 8.42 13.06
C ALA A 187 10.44 8.44 11.62
N ASP A 188 10.90 7.29 11.12
CA ASP A 188 11.35 7.14 9.73
C ASP A 188 10.23 7.45 8.74
N LEU A 189 9.01 7.01 9.02
CA LEU A 189 7.85 7.27 8.17
C LEU A 189 7.47 8.76 8.17
N ASN A 190 7.56 9.44 9.32
CA ASN A 190 7.35 10.88 9.41
C ASN A 190 8.41 11.68 8.62
N TYR A 191 9.64 11.17 8.55
CA TYR A 191 10.75 11.82 7.83
C TYR A 191 10.76 11.50 6.32
N LEU A 192 10.00 10.51 5.87
CA LEU A 192 10.00 10.03 4.48
C LEU A 192 9.76 11.11 3.42
N PRO A 193 8.86 12.12 3.60
CA PRO A 193 8.70 13.20 2.62
C PRO A 193 10.00 14.00 2.38
N GLU A 194 10.81 14.23 3.41
CA GLU A 194 12.09 14.92 3.32
C GLU A 194 13.12 14.07 2.57
N LEU A 195 13.21 12.78 2.89
CA LEU A 195 14.07 11.84 2.15
C LEU A 195 13.72 11.76 0.66
N LEU A 196 12.44 11.82 0.33
CA LEU A 196 12.01 11.86 -1.07
C LEU A 196 12.42 13.15 -1.78
N ASN A 197 12.36 14.31 -1.11
CA ASN A 197 12.88 15.56 -1.65
C ASN A 197 14.38 15.49 -1.91
N ASP A 198 15.14 14.91 -0.98
CA ASP A 198 16.59 14.72 -1.13
C ASP A 198 16.90 13.80 -2.33
N ALA A 199 16.16 12.69 -2.46
CA ALA A 199 16.30 11.80 -3.61
C ALA A 199 15.97 12.50 -4.95
N LEU A 200 14.93 13.32 -4.99
CA LEU A 200 14.55 14.09 -6.19
C LEU A 200 15.57 15.17 -6.55
N SER A 201 16.38 15.66 -5.61
CA SER A 201 17.47 16.60 -5.88
C SER A 201 18.54 16.04 -6.81
N LEU A 202 18.62 14.69 -6.92
CA LEU A 202 19.53 13.97 -7.81
C LEU A 202 19.07 13.93 -9.29
N ASP A 203 17.92 14.56 -9.65
CA ASP A 203 17.38 14.53 -11.03
C ASP A 203 18.42 14.91 -12.09
N GLY A 204 19.25 15.92 -11.79
CA GLY A 204 20.31 16.36 -12.70
C GLY A 204 21.36 15.27 -12.98
N GLU A 205 21.74 14.51 -11.98
CA GLU A 205 22.69 13.40 -12.09
C GLU A 205 22.08 12.24 -12.88
N PHE A 206 20.86 11.87 -12.58
CA PHE A 206 20.13 10.82 -13.32
C PHE A 206 19.90 11.22 -14.77
N ARG A 207 19.62 12.49 -15.05
CA ARG A 207 19.50 13.00 -16.41
C ARG A 207 20.81 12.89 -17.19
N ALA A 208 21.95 13.20 -16.54
CA ALA A 208 23.26 13.01 -17.14
C ALA A 208 23.56 11.53 -17.38
N LEU A 209 23.26 10.67 -16.40
CA LEU A 209 23.45 9.23 -16.50
C LEU A 209 22.58 8.61 -17.62
N SER A 210 21.36 9.11 -17.83
CA SER A 210 20.43 8.58 -18.85
C SER A 210 21.01 8.62 -20.26
N ALA A 211 21.98 9.52 -20.54
CA ALA A 211 22.66 9.57 -21.82
C ALA A 211 23.42 8.27 -22.14
N ALA A 212 23.92 7.56 -21.11
CA ALA A 212 24.62 6.28 -21.29
C ALA A 212 23.68 5.13 -21.70
N PHE A 213 22.37 5.29 -21.49
CA PHE A 213 21.35 4.28 -21.81
C PHE A 213 20.62 4.55 -23.13
N LYS A 214 20.83 5.72 -23.76
CA LYS A 214 20.07 6.17 -24.93
C LYS A 214 20.07 5.14 -26.09
N ASP A 215 21.18 4.46 -26.29
CA ASP A 215 21.36 3.52 -27.40
C ASP A 215 21.29 2.04 -26.92
N LYS A 216 20.78 1.78 -25.71
CA LYS A 216 20.61 0.43 -25.16
C LYS A 216 19.17 -0.03 -25.35
N ASN A 217 19.01 -1.25 -25.87
CA ASN A 217 17.70 -1.86 -26.11
C ASN A 217 17.12 -2.53 -24.85
N HIS A 218 17.97 -2.88 -23.90
CA HIS A 218 17.59 -3.60 -22.68
C HIS A 218 18.39 -3.10 -21.48
N ALA A 219 17.76 -3.15 -20.31
CA ALA A 219 18.40 -2.98 -19.01
C ALA A 219 17.89 -4.09 -18.06
N LEU A 220 18.76 -4.59 -17.20
CA LEU A 220 18.44 -5.54 -16.13
C LEU A 220 18.65 -4.84 -14.80
N PHE A 221 17.64 -4.93 -13.91
CA PHE A 221 17.65 -4.34 -12.58
C PHE A 221 17.61 -5.43 -11.51
#